data_7ae77b2122edee306f2563da3c5350cb
#
_entry.id   7ae77b2122edee306f2563da3c5350cb
#
_cell.length_a   1.000
_cell.length_b   1.000
_cell.length_c   1.000
_cell.angle_alpha   90.00
_cell.angle_beta   90.00
_cell.angle_gamma   90.00
#
_symmetry.space_group_name_H-M   'P 1'
#
loop_
_entity.id
_entity.type
_entity.pdbx_description
1 polymer ?
#
loop_
_entity_poly.entity_id
_entity_poly.type
_entity_poly.pdbx_seq_one_letter_code
_entity_poly.pdbx_strand_id
1 'polypeptide(L)'
;MAQPTTSLAPLRPAENGTPNGGYIVVLKDQPLTGGAANDPVVVAERVGGREVHPYATVLNGFSAKLDADALEAVRANPNVEYVQADAVIQAVEPVVTGGGATTQPNPPSWGLDRVDQRSLPLDQEFSYDTDGTGTTVFVLDSGIRTTHDDFGTRAQWAYDAVNDGNSPGDCHGHGTHVAGTVGGATYGVAKDVQIRDVRVLDCFNFGSNADLIEGIDWVATNAPPRSVANLSLQNYGSVVNTAAQNMIDAGVLAVFAAGNNNSDACNNNPRSADGIVVGATTITDGRWSSSNYGSCIDVFAPGNNITSAGNSGDSAVASNWSGTSMAAPHVTGWVARYLEANPSATMAQAKAALLGAATSNVLTGIGTGSPNLLLYADPGSTVTDTVAPSTPGTPVASGVTATSATLTWTASTDNVGVVGYEIERATGGGGFASAGTSATNSFAATGLTPGTSYQFRVRAEDAAGNLSSFSSAVTVNTPTGAGTCQVSYAINSGGSTFTSNIVITNTGTSTINGWTLAFTLPSGHSFGSGWSATYGTSGQDVTATSLTWNSTLLPQGTASIGFNGTGSGTAEPTAFTLNGTPCTVV
;
A
#
# COMPACT_ATOMS: atom_id res chain seq x y z
N MET A 1 -41.73 -8.95 -18.13
CA MET A 1 -40.41 -9.30 -17.58
C MET A 1 -39.68 -7.99 -17.39
N ALA A 2 -39.43 -7.58 -16.14
CA ALA A 2 -38.64 -6.39 -15.89
C ALA A 2 -37.19 -6.66 -16.30
N GLN A 3 -36.61 -5.81 -17.15
CA GLN A 3 -35.19 -5.84 -17.44
C GLN A 3 -34.41 -5.60 -16.13
N PRO A 4 -33.34 -6.32 -15.87
CA PRO A 4 -32.48 -6.01 -14.74
C PRO A 4 -31.90 -4.60 -14.98
N THR A 5 -32.20 -3.68 -14.07
CA THR A 5 -31.53 -2.37 -14.02
C THR A 5 -30.07 -2.63 -13.69
N THR A 6 -29.18 -2.66 -14.71
CA THR A 6 -27.74 -2.61 -14.51
C THR A 6 -27.42 -1.30 -13.81
N SER A 7 -26.98 -1.36 -12.56
CA SER A 7 -26.49 -0.16 -11.88
C SER A 7 -25.22 0.32 -12.58
N LEU A 8 -25.22 1.58 -13.03
CA LEU A 8 -24.06 2.21 -13.63
C LEU A 8 -22.90 2.25 -12.62
N ALA A 9 -21.67 2.02 -13.09
CA ALA A 9 -20.48 2.22 -12.29
C ALA A 9 -20.42 3.68 -11.74
N PRO A 10 -19.94 3.90 -10.50
CA PRO A 10 -19.86 5.23 -9.92
C PRO A 10 -19.11 6.22 -10.82
N LEU A 11 -19.62 7.45 -10.95
CA LEU A 11 -18.89 8.56 -11.53
C LEU A 11 -18.35 9.43 -10.39
N ARG A 12 -17.04 9.53 -10.30
CA ARG A 12 -16.35 10.39 -9.32
C ARG A 12 -16.04 11.74 -9.96
N PRO A 13 -16.21 12.84 -9.23
CA PRO A 13 -15.81 14.16 -9.73
C PRO A 13 -14.29 14.24 -9.89
N ALA A 14 -13.83 15.25 -10.64
CA ALA A 14 -12.43 15.60 -10.66
C ALA A 14 -11.97 16.01 -9.25
N GLU A 15 -10.88 15.41 -8.79
CA GLU A 15 -10.26 15.76 -7.51
C GLU A 15 -9.08 16.70 -7.79
N ASN A 16 -8.96 17.78 -6.99
CA ASN A 16 -7.81 18.70 -7.01
C ASN A 16 -7.44 19.23 -8.40
N GLY A 17 -8.30 19.98 -9.04
CA GLY A 17 -8.00 20.60 -10.34
C GLY A 17 -9.24 20.98 -11.13
N THR A 18 -9.04 21.62 -12.27
CA THR A 18 -10.12 21.97 -13.19
C THR A 18 -10.40 20.80 -14.13
N PRO A 19 -11.65 20.28 -14.22
CA PRO A 19 -11.99 19.21 -15.15
C PRO A 19 -11.58 19.57 -16.58
N ASN A 20 -10.90 18.66 -17.28
CA ASN A 20 -10.42 18.86 -18.66
C ASN A 20 -11.32 18.21 -19.73
N GLY A 21 -12.43 17.57 -19.30
CA GLY A 21 -13.35 16.85 -20.18
C GLY A 21 -12.93 15.42 -20.52
N GLY A 22 -11.81 14.95 -19.97
CA GLY A 22 -11.37 13.56 -20.01
C GLY A 22 -11.90 12.73 -18.85
N TYR A 23 -11.71 11.43 -18.92
CA TYR A 23 -12.09 10.47 -17.89
C TYR A 23 -11.02 9.39 -17.74
N ILE A 24 -10.80 8.96 -16.51
CA ILE A 24 -10.02 7.78 -16.14
C ILE A 24 -11.01 6.69 -15.76
N VAL A 25 -10.95 5.56 -16.47
CA VAL A 25 -11.82 4.40 -16.27
C VAL A 25 -11.02 3.32 -15.57
N VAL A 26 -11.44 2.93 -14.38
CA VAL A 26 -10.80 1.87 -13.59
C VAL A 26 -11.65 0.61 -13.68
N LEU A 27 -11.00 -0.51 -13.96
CA LEU A 27 -11.61 -1.82 -14.15
C LEU A 27 -11.49 -2.67 -12.89
N LYS A 28 -12.40 -3.61 -12.72
CA LYS A 28 -12.36 -4.59 -11.62
C LYS A 28 -11.21 -5.57 -11.80
N ASP A 29 -10.59 -5.98 -10.70
CA ASP A 29 -9.54 -7.00 -10.66
C ASP A 29 -10.11 -8.43 -10.82
N GLN A 30 -10.86 -8.66 -11.89
CA GLN A 30 -11.48 -9.94 -12.21
C GLN A 30 -11.34 -10.21 -13.72
N PRO A 31 -11.31 -11.48 -14.16
CA PRO A 31 -11.36 -11.78 -15.58
C PRO A 31 -12.56 -11.12 -16.25
N LEU A 32 -12.36 -10.52 -17.42
CA LEU A 32 -13.41 -9.81 -18.16
C LEU A 32 -14.64 -10.71 -18.38
N THR A 33 -15.80 -10.25 -17.93
CA THR A 33 -17.07 -10.93 -18.14
C THR A 33 -17.65 -10.56 -19.52
N GLY A 34 -18.09 -11.57 -20.29
CA GLY A 34 -18.71 -11.37 -21.62
C GLY A 34 -17.74 -11.39 -22.80
N GLY A 35 -16.48 -11.80 -22.60
CA GLY A 35 -15.46 -11.95 -23.64
C GLY A 35 -14.93 -10.63 -24.21
N ALA A 36 -14.07 -10.69 -25.22
CA ALA A 36 -13.37 -9.54 -25.81
C ALA A 36 -14.31 -8.43 -26.34
N ALA A 37 -15.54 -8.76 -26.76
CA ALA A 37 -16.52 -7.77 -27.21
C ALA A 37 -17.04 -6.88 -26.06
N ASN A 38 -16.85 -7.28 -24.82
CA ASN A 38 -17.21 -6.55 -23.59
C ASN A 38 -15.98 -5.95 -22.90
N ASP A 39 -14.82 -5.97 -23.55
CA ASP A 39 -13.66 -5.22 -23.10
C ASP A 39 -14.00 -3.73 -23.04
N PRO A 40 -13.85 -3.06 -21.88
CA PRO A 40 -14.24 -1.67 -21.73
C PRO A 40 -13.50 -0.71 -22.67
N VAL A 41 -12.25 -1.00 -23.05
CA VAL A 41 -11.50 -0.23 -24.06
C VAL A 41 -12.19 -0.34 -25.42
N VAL A 42 -12.52 -1.56 -25.86
CA VAL A 42 -13.25 -1.79 -27.12
C VAL A 42 -14.65 -1.18 -27.08
N VAL A 43 -15.30 -1.17 -25.92
CA VAL A 43 -16.60 -0.49 -25.76
C VAL A 43 -16.43 1.01 -25.90
N ALA A 44 -15.45 1.62 -25.24
CA ALA A 44 -15.18 3.06 -25.31
C ALA A 44 -14.93 3.51 -26.76
N GLU A 45 -14.08 2.80 -27.51
CA GLU A 45 -13.80 3.08 -28.93
C GLU A 45 -15.05 2.95 -29.80
N ARG A 46 -15.86 1.90 -29.57
CA ARG A 46 -17.08 1.64 -30.35
C ARG A 46 -18.15 2.72 -30.18
N VAL A 47 -18.27 3.31 -29.00
CA VAL A 47 -19.26 4.35 -28.70
C VAL A 47 -18.74 5.76 -28.97
N GLY A 48 -17.60 5.92 -29.64
CA GLY A 48 -17.06 7.19 -30.08
C GLY A 48 -16.10 7.86 -29.07
N GLY A 49 -15.59 7.10 -28.11
CA GLY A 49 -14.48 7.54 -27.26
C GLY A 49 -13.27 7.92 -28.10
N ARG A 50 -12.61 9.00 -27.73
CA ARG A 50 -11.40 9.50 -28.40
C ARG A 50 -10.25 9.53 -27.40
N GLU A 51 -9.02 9.52 -27.94
CA GLU A 51 -7.82 9.56 -27.11
C GLU A 51 -7.85 8.46 -26.03
N VAL A 52 -8.12 7.22 -26.46
CA VAL A 52 -8.21 6.06 -25.56
C VAL A 52 -6.81 5.52 -25.35
N HIS A 53 -6.30 5.62 -24.11
CA HIS A 53 -4.97 5.18 -23.71
C HIS A 53 -5.09 4.11 -22.62
N PRO A 54 -4.91 2.82 -22.93
CA PRO A 54 -4.91 1.76 -21.93
C PRO A 54 -3.64 1.81 -21.08
N TYR A 55 -3.77 1.57 -19.79
CA TYR A 55 -2.64 1.43 -18.87
C TYR A 55 -2.24 -0.04 -18.77
N ALA A 56 -0.94 -0.32 -18.72
CA ALA A 56 -0.41 -1.68 -18.76
C ALA A 56 -0.03 -2.23 -17.39
N THR A 57 0.44 -1.39 -16.47
CA THR A 57 1.10 -1.82 -15.23
C THR A 57 0.53 -1.19 -13.98
N VAL A 58 0.30 0.12 -13.97
CA VAL A 58 -0.01 0.87 -12.75
C VAL A 58 -1.49 0.98 -12.42
N LEU A 59 -2.37 0.78 -13.39
CA LEU A 59 -3.82 0.73 -13.20
C LEU A 59 -4.42 -0.32 -14.14
N ASN A 60 -5.34 -1.11 -13.63
CA ASN A 60 -6.21 -1.89 -14.49
C ASN A 60 -7.29 -0.95 -15.06
N GLY A 61 -7.01 -0.32 -16.21
CA GLY A 61 -7.89 0.70 -16.76
C GLY A 61 -7.34 1.44 -17.97
N PHE A 62 -7.94 2.60 -18.26
CA PHE A 62 -7.55 3.46 -19.38
C PHE A 62 -8.02 4.90 -19.15
N SER A 63 -7.42 5.87 -19.85
CA SER A 63 -7.98 7.21 -20.01
C SER A 63 -8.70 7.36 -21.35
N ALA A 64 -9.69 8.23 -21.40
CA ALA A 64 -10.40 8.55 -22.66
C ALA A 64 -11.16 9.88 -22.57
N LYS A 65 -11.37 10.54 -23.73
CA LYS A 65 -12.37 11.59 -23.88
C LYS A 65 -13.69 10.98 -24.29
N LEU A 66 -14.70 11.08 -23.43
CA LEU A 66 -16.03 10.48 -23.59
C LEU A 66 -17.09 11.61 -23.63
N ASP A 67 -17.97 11.58 -24.62
CA ASP A 67 -19.20 12.38 -24.54
C ASP A 67 -20.22 11.72 -23.58
N ALA A 68 -21.37 12.33 -23.40
CA ALA A 68 -22.37 11.88 -22.43
C ALA A 68 -22.86 10.44 -22.72
N ASP A 69 -23.05 10.11 -23.97
CA ASP A 69 -23.58 8.79 -24.39
C ASP A 69 -22.49 7.72 -24.24
N ALA A 70 -21.25 8.04 -24.62
CA ALA A 70 -20.09 7.18 -24.45
C ALA A 70 -19.78 6.93 -22.96
N LEU A 71 -19.85 7.98 -22.14
CA LEU A 71 -19.66 7.88 -20.69
C LEU A 71 -20.70 6.94 -20.05
N GLU A 72 -21.98 7.08 -20.43
CA GLU A 72 -23.04 6.21 -19.93
C GLU A 72 -22.82 4.75 -20.35
N ALA A 73 -22.44 4.51 -21.61
CA ALA A 73 -22.16 3.18 -22.13
C ALA A 73 -20.98 2.50 -21.42
N VAL A 74 -19.90 3.24 -21.17
CA VAL A 74 -18.73 2.75 -20.42
C VAL A 74 -19.12 2.43 -18.98
N ARG A 75 -19.86 3.28 -18.30
CA ARG A 75 -20.33 3.07 -16.92
C ARG A 75 -21.34 1.90 -16.80
N ALA A 76 -22.06 1.59 -17.86
CA ALA A 76 -22.95 0.43 -17.91
C ALA A 76 -22.19 -0.91 -18.08
N ASN A 77 -20.90 -0.87 -18.41
CA ASN A 77 -20.11 -2.08 -18.61
C ASN A 77 -19.85 -2.77 -17.25
N PRO A 78 -20.17 -4.09 -17.11
CA PRO A 78 -20.02 -4.80 -15.84
C PRO A 78 -18.58 -4.96 -15.35
N ASN A 79 -17.59 -4.75 -16.24
CA ASN A 79 -16.16 -4.85 -15.93
C ASN A 79 -15.59 -3.54 -15.37
N VAL A 80 -16.32 -2.42 -15.44
CA VAL A 80 -15.91 -1.13 -14.90
C VAL A 80 -16.20 -1.10 -13.40
N GLU A 81 -15.20 -0.70 -12.62
CA GLU A 81 -15.33 -0.49 -11.18
C GLU A 81 -15.86 0.92 -10.90
N TYR A 82 -15.19 1.94 -11.44
CA TYR A 82 -15.63 3.33 -11.39
C TYR A 82 -15.04 4.14 -12.54
N VAL A 83 -15.58 5.32 -12.77
CA VAL A 83 -15.05 6.33 -13.71
C VAL A 83 -14.77 7.59 -12.91
N GLN A 84 -13.60 8.19 -13.09
CA GLN A 84 -13.21 9.47 -12.49
C GLN A 84 -13.05 10.52 -13.57
N ALA A 85 -13.62 11.70 -13.37
CA ALA A 85 -13.37 12.84 -14.24
C ALA A 85 -11.89 13.25 -14.10
N ASP A 86 -11.21 13.45 -15.23
CA ASP A 86 -9.82 13.90 -15.28
C ASP A 86 -9.71 15.40 -15.00
N ALA A 87 -8.56 15.83 -14.48
CA ALA A 87 -8.31 17.21 -14.11
C ALA A 87 -6.94 17.68 -14.60
N VAL A 88 -6.86 18.98 -14.94
CA VAL A 88 -5.59 19.65 -15.20
C VAL A 88 -4.77 19.71 -13.94
N ILE A 89 -3.52 19.31 -14.04
CA ILE A 89 -2.51 19.39 -12.98
C ILE A 89 -1.45 20.43 -13.36
N GLN A 90 -0.69 20.88 -12.37
CA GLN A 90 0.38 21.86 -12.54
C GLN A 90 1.62 21.45 -11.76
N ALA A 91 2.81 21.68 -12.32
CA ALA A 91 4.03 21.60 -11.55
C ALA A 91 3.99 22.58 -10.38
N VAL A 92 4.81 22.30 -9.38
CA VAL A 92 5.00 23.22 -8.27
C VAL A 92 5.81 24.41 -8.77
N GLU A 93 5.11 25.48 -9.16
CA GLU A 93 5.76 26.67 -9.73
C GLU A 93 6.86 27.21 -8.82
N PRO A 94 8.07 27.47 -9.36
CA PRO A 94 9.12 28.10 -8.61
C PRO A 94 8.80 29.59 -8.42
N VAL A 95 8.96 30.07 -7.20
CA VAL A 95 8.93 31.52 -6.95
C VAL A 95 10.30 32.07 -7.31
N VAL A 96 10.39 32.79 -8.42
CA VAL A 96 11.61 33.49 -8.82
C VAL A 96 11.75 34.76 -7.98
N THR A 97 12.68 34.75 -7.04
CA THR A 97 13.06 35.98 -6.31
C THR A 97 14.23 36.63 -7.04
N GLY A 98 13.97 37.75 -7.65
CA GLY A 98 14.99 38.53 -8.38
C GLY A 98 16.17 38.90 -7.46
N GLY A 99 17.34 38.39 -7.76
CA GLY A 99 18.58 38.69 -7.06
C GLY A 99 19.71 38.94 -8.07
N GLY A 100 20.51 39.93 -7.84
CA GLY A 100 21.56 40.40 -8.74
C GLY A 100 22.63 39.35 -9.06
N ALA A 101 23.49 39.70 -10.05
CA ALA A 101 24.57 38.90 -10.60
C ALA A 101 25.30 38.07 -9.57
N THR A 102 25.13 36.79 -9.64
CA THR A 102 25.75 35.82 -8.75
C THR A 102 27.14 35.44 -9.25
N THR A 103 28.15 35.74 -8.49
CA THR A 103 29.40 34.96 -8.53
C THR A 103 29.03 33.56 -8.11
N GLN A 104 29.23 32.54 -8.94
CA GLN A 104 28.98 31.14 -8.59
C GLN A 104 29.87 30.77 -7.40
N PRO A 105 29.28 30.46 -6.22
CA PRO A 105 30.03 29.86 -5.15
C PRO A 105 30.49 28.46 -5.56
N ASN A 106 31.47 27.91 -4.92
CA ASN A 106 31.86 26.52 -5.02
C ASN A 106 31.38 25.81 -3.73
N PRO A 107 30.32 25.00 -3.79
CA PRO A 107 29.49 24.57 -4.92
C PRO A 107 28.56 25.69 -5.44
N PRO A 108 28.11 25.60 -6.71
CA PRO A 108 27.33 26.68 -7.32
C PRO A 108 25.90 26.84 -6.75
N SER A 109 25.40 25.84 -6.06
CA SER A 109 24.14 25.90 -5.33
C SER A 109 24.40 25.66 -3.83
N TRP A 110 23.90 26.57 -2.99
CA TRP A 110 24.01 26.41 -1.53
C TRP A 110 23.36 25.12 -1.03
N GLY A 111 22.41 24.57 -1.82
CA GLY A 111 21.74 23.32 -1.49
C GLY A 111 22.71 22.14 -1.42
N LEU A 112 23.70 22.08 -2.30
CA LEU A 112 24.75 21.06 -2.28
C LEU A 112 25.61 21.16 -1.03
N ASP A 113 26.10 22.36 -0.71
CA ASP A 113 26.89 22.67 0.48
C ASP A 113 26.11 22.34 1.78
N ARG A 114 24.78 22.58 1.80
CA ARG A 114 23.98 22.30 3.00
C ARG A 114 23.72 20.84 3.25
N VAL A 115 23.61 20.03 2.20
CA VAL A 115 23.19 18.64 2.37
C VAL A 115 24.32 17.69 2.78
N ASP A 116 25.59 18.06 2.63
CA ASP A 116 26.73 17.24 3.03
C ASP A 116 27.29 17.59 4.41
N GLN A 117 26.67 18.56 5.12
CA GLN A 117 27.06 18.95 6.45
C GLN A 117 25.87 18.99 7.43
N ARG A 118 26.14 18.78 8.72
CA ARG A 118 25.09 18.70 9.73
C ARG A 118 24.67 20.03 10.34
N SER A 119 25.53 21.05 10.31
CA SER A 119 25.29 22.33 10.97
C SER A 119 25.78 23.50 10.13
N LEU A 120 25.14 24.67 10.33
CA LEU A 120 25.63 25.95 9.84
C LEU A 120 26.84 26.45 10.68
N PRO A 121 27.72 27.32 10.12
CA PRO A 121 27.65 27.90 8.79
C PRO A 121 28.05 26.94 7.68
N LEU A 122 27.66 27.23 6.43
CA LEU A 122 28.10 26.54 5.23
C LEU A 122 29.62 26.67 5.08
N ASP A 123 30.31 25.58 4.66
CA ASP A 123 31.76 25.53 4.50
C ASP A 123 32.22 25.73 3.06
N GLN A 124 31.27 25.87 2.12
CA GLN A 124 31.50 26.09 0.69
C GLN A 124 32.13 24.88 -0.02
N GLU A 125 31.93 23.71 0.51
CA GLU A 125 32.33 22.45 -0.08
C GLU A 125 31.10 21.55 -0.29
N PHE A 126 31.15 20.64 -1.25
CA PHE A 126 30.22 19.54 -1.40
C PHE A 126 30.99 18.24 -1.54
N SER A 127 31.03 17.46 -0.47
CA SER A 127 31.72 16.18 -0.40
C SER A 127 30.80 15.02 -0.74
N TYR A 128 31.31 14.05 -1.47
CA TYR A 128 30.57 12.83 -1.77
C TYR A 128 31.55 11.70 -2.10
N ASP A 129 31.17 10.46 -1.76
CA ASP A 129 31.94 9.23 -2.02
C ASP A 129 31.25 8.31 -3.04
N THR A 130 29.98 8.57 -3.34
CA THR A 130 29.18 7.96 -4.41
C THR A 130 28.59 9.06 -5.29
N ASP A 131 28.36 8.80 -6.56
CA ASP A 131 27.91 9.79 -7.54
C ASP A 131 26.66 9.36 -8.34
N GLY A 132 26.06 8.23 -7.98
CA GLY A 132 24.89 7.67 -8.66
C GLY A 132 25.23 6.76 -9.84
N THR A 133 26.53 6.38 -10.01
CA THR A 133 26.96 5.47 -11.07
C THR A 133 26.13 4.18 -11.08
N GLY A 134 25.64 3.81 -12.28
CA GLY A 134 24.85 2.58 -12.48
C GLY A 134 23.42 2.66 -11.99
N THR A 135 22.92 3.86 -11.63
CA THR A 135 21.51 4.13 -11.31
C THR A 135 20.85 4.96 -12.41
N THR A 136 19.51 4.90 -12.49
CA THR A 136 18.72 5.66 -13.46
C THR A 136 17.67 6.47 -12.73
N VAL A 137 17.57 7.76 -13.05
CA VAL A 137 16.51 8.63 -12.55
C VAL A 137 15.58 9.03 -13.68
N PHE A 138 14.30 8.80 -13.51
CA PHE A 138 13.23 9.29 -14.36
C PHE A 138 12.71 10.62 -13.79
N VAL A 139 12.75 11.67 -14.58
CA VAL A 139 12.18 12.98 -14.22
C VAL A 139 10.86 13.13 -14.96
N LEU A 140 9.75 13.01 -14.22
CA LEU A 140 8.41 13.20 -14.76
C LEU A 140 8.02 14.68 -14.61
N ASP A 141 8.17 15.46 -15.71
CA ASP A 141 8.12 16.91 -15.64
C ASP A 141 7.77 17.55 -17.02
N SER A 142 8.17 18.82 -17.25
CA SER A 142 7.95 19.58 -18.50
C SER A 142 8.88 19.21 -19.66
N GLY A 143 9.70 18.18 -19.48
CA GLY A 143 10.79 17.82 -20.39
C GLY A 143 12.17 18.16 -19.83
N ILE A 144 13.22 17.77 -20.52
CA ILE A 144 14.61 18.08 -20.17
C ILE A 144 15.35 18.60 -21.43
N ARG A 145 16.12 19.66 -21.27
CA ARG A 145 17.12 20.04 -22.29
C ARG A 145 18.28 19.04 -22.22
N THR A 146 18.14 17.91 -22.88
CA THR A 146 19.11 16.79 -22.79
C THR A 146 20.49 17.13 -23.38
N THR A 147 20.58 18.18 -24.19
CA THR A 147 21.82 18.71 -24.77
C THR A 147 22.61 19.61 -23.82
N HIS A 148 22.08 19.93 -22.63
CA HIS A 148 22.74 20.82 -21.68
C HIS A 148 24.11 20.25 -21.26
N ASP A 149 25.15 21.08 -21.26
CA ASP A 149 26.55 20.70 -20.99
C ASP A 149 26.72 19.99 -19.64
N ASP A 150 25.89 20.35 -18.63
CA ASP A 150 25.94 19.77 -17.29
C ASP A 150 25.50 18.30 -17.24
N PHE A 151 24.81 17.83 -18.26
CA PHE A 151 24.40 16.42 -18.37
C PHE A 151 25.38 15.58 -19.21
N GLY A 152 26.15 16.19 -20.11
CA GLY A 152 26.94 15.45 -21.08
C GLY A 152 26.08 14.50 -21.91
N THR A 153 26.36 13.21 -21.84
CA THR A 153 25.56 12.16 -22.52
C THR A 153 24.59 11.42 -21.59
N ARG A 154 24.49 11.80 -20.32
CA ARG A 154 23.75 11.09 -19.29
C ARG A 154 22.24 11.33 -19.32
N ALA A 155 21.81 12.52 -19.76
CA ALA A 155 20.40 12.83 -19.96
C ALA A 155 19.93 12.39 -21.34
N GLN A 156 18.82 11.64 -21.39
CA GLN A 156 18.24 11.14 -22.62
C GLN A 156 16.72 11.26 -22.57
N TRP A 157 16.14 11.63 -23.71
CA TRP A 157 14.70 11.56 -23.89
C TRP A 157 14.22 10.10 -23.79
N ALA A 158 13.11 9.89 -23.15
CA ALA A 158 12.53 8.56 -22.94
C ALA A 158 11.06 8.49 -23.36
N TYR A 159 10.20 9.40 -22.91
CA TYR A 159 8.77 9.35 -23.20
C TYR A 159 8.10 10.73 -23.18
N ASP A 160 7.02 10.89 -23.96
CA ASP A 160 6.18 12.07 -23.96
C ASP A 160 4.69 11.66 -23.92
N ALA A 161 4.03 11.91 -22.80
CA ALA A 161 2.61 11.67 -22.61
C ALA A 161 1.75 12.84 -23.12
N VAL A 162 2.32 14.04 -23.27
CA VAL A 162 1.56 15.25 -23.65
C VAL A 162 1.20 15.27 -25.13
N ASN A 163 2.09 14.75 -25.99
CA ASN A 163 1.88 14.63 -27.45
C ASN A 163 1.45 15.92 -28.15
N ASP A 164 1.94 17.09 -27.71
CA ASP A 164 1.61 18.41 -28.28
C ASP A 164 2.52 18.86 -29.44
N GLY A 165 3.45 17.99 -29.84
CA GLY A 165 4.40 18.23 -30.93
C GLY A 165 5.64 19.04 -30.52
N ASN A 166 5.85 19.33 -29.26
CA ASN A 166 7.01 20.06 -28.72
C ASN A 166 8.11 19.10 -28.17
N SER A 167 7.98 17.81 -28.36
CA SER A 167 8.97 16.79 -27.97
C SER A 167 9.92 16.46 -29.13
N PRO A 168 11.18 16.05 -28.86
CA PRO A 168 11.85 16.06 -27.55
C PRO A 168 12.32 17.46 -27.17
N GLY A 169 12.22 17.80 -25.89
CA GLY A 169 12.76 19.05 -25.33
C GLY A 169 11.97 19.59 -24.16
N ASP A 170 12.56 20.54 -23.49
CA ASP A 170 11.93 21.30 -22.41
C ASP A 170 11.66 22.73 -22.87
N CYS A 171 10.40 23.05 -23.12
CA CYS A 171 10.01 24.40 -23.55
C CYS A 171 9.65 25.33 -22.36
N HIS A 172 9.54 24.79 -21.13
CA HIS A 172 9.27 25.58 -19.93
C HIS A 172 10.54 25.85 -19.09
N GLY A 173 11.35 24.84 -18.81
CA GLY A 173 12.59 24.93 -18.04
C GLY A 173 12.52 24.29 -16.65
N HIS A 174 11.34 23.93 -16.16
CA HIS A 174 11.19 23.34 -14.83
C HIS A 174 11.86 21.97 -14.75
N GLY A 175 11.59 21.07 -15.69
CA GLY A 175 12.19 19.73 -15.69
C GLY A 175 13.71 19.76 -15.89
N THR A 176 14.24 20.69 -16.69
CA THR A 176 15.69 20.89 -16.83
C THR A 176 16.35 21.30 -15.51
N HIS A 177 15.72 22.24 -14.76
CA HIS A 177 16.20 22.66 -13.45
C HIS A 177 16.18 21.52 -12.44
N VAL A 178 15.08 20.77 -12.38
CA VAL A 178 14.92 19.58 -11.55
C VAL A 178 16.00 18.53 -11.87
N ALA A 179 16.16 18.19 -13.15
CA ALA A 179 17.16 17.24 -13.62
C ALA A 179 18.60 17.67 -13.27
N GLY A 180 18.90 18.96 -13.38
CA GLY A 180 20.19 19.54 -12.99
C GLY A 180 20.48 19.34 -11.51
N THR A 181 19.49 19.56 -10.64
CA THR A 181 19.61 19.37 -9.19
C THR A 181 19.73 17.88 -8.81
N VAL A 182 19.08 16.97 -9.55
CA VAL A 182 19.28 15.52 -9.37
C VAL A 182 20.70 15.12 -9.72
N GLY A 183 21.13 15.40 -10.98
CA GLY A 183 22.25 14.71 -11.58
C GLY A 183 23.11 15.53 -12.52
N GLY A 184 23.07 16.87 -12.48
CA GLY A 184 24.02 17.70 -13.18
C GLY A 184 25.44 17.51 -12.64
N ALA A 185 26.44 17.52 -13.51
CA ALA A 185 27.85 17.42 -13.10
C ALA A 185 28.27 18.55 -12.16
N THR A 186 27.67 19.74 -12.36
CA THR A 186 27.92 20.96 -11.58
C THR A 186 26.92 21.13 -10.44
N TYR A 187 25.61 20.93 -10.73
CA TYR A 187 24.51 21.27 -9.82
C TYR A 187 23.92 20.06 -9.09
N GLY A 188 24.22 18.85 -9.53
CA GLY A 188 23.57 17.63 -9.08
C GLY A 188 24.15 17.03 -7.81
N VAL A 189 23.29 16.38 -7.03
CA VAL A 189 23.68 15.57 -5.87
C VAL A 189 24.28 14.23 -6.33
N ALA A 190 23.74 13.62 -7.40
CA ALA A 190 24.21 12.36 -8.00
C ALA A 190 24.87 12.64 -9.36
N LYS A 191 26.14 12.99 -9.36
CA LYS A 191 26.83 13.62 -10.49
C LYS A 191 27.05 12.71 -11.72
N ASP A 192 26.93 11.37 -11.58
CA ASP A 192 27.10 10.40 -12.69
C ASP A 192 25.87 9.50 -12.92
N VAL A 193 24.71 9.91 -12.36
CA VAL A 193 23.44 9.20 -12.56
C VAL A 193 22.96 9.33 -14.02
N GLN A 194 22.33 8.27 -14.55
CA GLN A 194 21.63 8.32 -15.83
C GLN A 194 20.27 9.00 -15.66
N ILE A 195 19.95 9.99 -16.49
CA ILE A 195 18.70 10.76 -16.41
C ILE A 195 17.82 10.40 -17.61
N ARG A 196 16.55 10.17 -17.36
CA ARG A 196 15.54 9.87 -18.39
C ARG A 196 14.42 10.89 -18.30
N ASP A 197 14.20 11.55 -19.42
CA ASP A 197 13.16 12.56 -19.60
C ASP A 197 11.82 11.88 -19.86
N VAL A 198 10.87 12.06 -18.97
CA VAL A 198 9.47 11.61 -19.12
C VAL A 198 8.59 12.86 -19.06
N ARG A 199 8.23 13.37 -20.24
CA ARG A 199 7.45 14.60 -20.33
C ARG A 199 5.97 14.33 -20.07
N VAL A 200 5.44 14.95 -19.00
CA VAL A 200 4.04 14.86 -18.56
C VAL A 200 3.37 16.23 -18.42
N LEU A 201 4.12 17.31 -18.68
CA LEU A 201 3.65 18.69 -18.66
C LEU A 201 3.95 19.40 -19.98
N ASP A 202 3.07 20.33 -20.36
CA ASP A 202 3.21 21.17 -21.56
C ASP A 202 4.20 22.35 -21.37
N CYS A 203 4.32 23.21 -22.39
CA CYS A 203 5.17 24.39 -22.35
C CYS A 203 4.72 25.48 -21.36
N PHE A 204 3.53 25.35 -20.79
CA PHE A 204 2.99 26.25 -19.79
C PHE A 204 3.03 25.62 -18.39
N ASN A 205 3.70 24.47 -18.27
CA ASN A 205 3.85 23.71 -17.02
C ASN A 205 2.54 23.09 -16.51
N PHE A 206 1.62 22.79 -17.41
CA PHE A 206 0.36 22.10 -17.13
C PHE A 206 0.32 20.73 -17.80
N GLY A 207 -0.33 19.79 -17.15
CA GLY A 207 -0.63 18.45 -17.67
C GLY A 207 -1.97 17.96 -17.14
N SER A 208 -2.33 16.71 -17.42
CA SER A 208 -3.50 16.06 -16.86
C SER A 208 -3.10 14.90 -15.94
N ASN A 209 -4.03 14.43 -15.09
CA ASN A 209 -3.80 13.19 -14.35
C ASN A 209 -3.58 12.01 -15.30
N ALA A 210 -4.25 12.01 -16.48
CA ALA A 210 -4.09 10.98 -17.48
C ALA A 210 -2.67 10.94 -18.05
N ASP A 211 -2.11 12.10 -18.42
CA ASP A 211 -0.73 12.22 -18.93
C ASP A 211 0.28 11.73 -17.87
N LEU A 212 0.04 12.12 -16.61
CA LEU A 212 0.92 11.69 -15.53
C LEU A 212 0.83 10.17 -15.27
N ILE A 213 -0.37 9.59 -15.26
CA ILE A 213 -0.55 8.14 -15.09
C ILE A 213 0.10 7.41 -16.26
N GLU A 214 -0.02 7.91 -17.49
CA GLU A 214 0.62 7.35 -18.67
C GLU A 214 2.15 7.38 -18.54
N GLY A 215 2.73 8.50 -18.09
CA GLY A 215 4.15 8.60 -17.79
C GLY A 215 4.61 7.64 -16.69
N ILE A 216 3.85 7.52 -15.61
CA ILE A 216 4.12 6.59 -14.50
C ILE A 216 4.05 5.13 -14.98
N ASP A 217 3.05 4.76 -15.79
CA ASP A 217 2.89 3.42 -16.36
C ASP A 217 4.04 3.06 -17.29
N TRP A 218 4.45 4.03 -18.13
CA TRP A 218 5.62 3.84 -18.99
C TRP A 218 6.89 3.60 -18.17
N VAL A 219 7.12 4.37 -17.09
CA VAL A 219 8.26 4.18 -16.20
C VAL A 219 8.21 2.81 -15.54
N ALA A 220 7.07 2.42 -14.95
CA ALA A 220 6.91 1.13 -14.29
C ALA A 220 7.18 -0.06 -15.23
N THR A 221 6.87 0.10 -16.52
CA THR A 221 7.06 -0.94 -17.55
C THR A 221 8.49 -1.01 -18.07
N ASN A 222 9.22 0.13 -18.15
CA ASN A 222 10.49 0.25 -18.86
C ASN A 222 11.70 0.50 -17.96
N ALA A 223 11.50 0.73 -16.67
CA ALA A 223 12.59 1.07 -15.76
C ALA A 223 13.56 -0.11 -15.55
N PRO A 224 14.87 0.09 -15.74
CA PRO A 224 15.85 -0.91 -15.36
C PRO A 224 15.95 -1.05 -13.83
N PRO A 225 16.58 -2.11 -13.31
CA PRO A 225 16.91 -2.19 -11.88
C PRO A 225 17.65 -0.95 -11.39
N ARG A 226 17.47 -0.56 -10.13
CA ARG A 226 18.06 0.64 -9.52
C ARG A 226 17.55 1.94 -10.14
N SER A 227 16.22 2.04 -10.29
CA SER A 227 15.56 3.22 -10.82
C SER A 227 14.87 4.03 -9.74
N VAL A 228 14.88 5.35 -9.93
CA VAL A 228 14.20 6.33 -9.09
C VAL A 228 13.35 7.25 -9.96
N ALA A 229 12.13 7.55 -9.55
CA ALA A 229 11.26 8.54 -10.19
C ALA A 229 11.20 9.82 -9.35
N ASN A 230 11.43 10.97 -9.96
CA ASN A 230 11.23 12.30 -9.37
C ASN A 230 9.93 12.91 -9.89
N LEU A 231 9.02 13.22 -8.97
CA LEU A 231 7.74 13.86 -9.27
C LEU A 231 7.64 15.22 -8.55
N SER A 232 8.20 16.24 -9.18
CA SER A 232 8.20 17.62 -8.67
C SER A 232 6.89 18.35 -9.02
N LEU A 233 5.77 17.78 -8.67
CA LEU A 233 4.43 18.10 -9.14
C LEU A 233 3.44 18.24 -7.96
N GLN A 234 2.26 18.87 -8.17
CA GLN A 234 1.21 19.03 -7.14
C GLN A 234 -0.20 19.01 -7.73
N ASN A 235 -1.22 18.90 -6.86
CA ASN A 235 -2.65 18.99 -7.18
C ASN A 235 -3.25 17.80 -7.94
N TYR A 236 -2.83 16.57 -7.62
CA TYR A 236 -3.34 15.35 -8.24
C TYR A 236 -4.63 14.82 -7.62
N GLY A 237 -5.38 14.04 -8.41
CA GLY A 237 -6.44 13.18 -7.90
C GLY A 237 -5.89 11.93 -7.17
N SER A 238 -6.71 11.31 -6.33
CA SER A 238 -6.33 10.10 -5.57
C SER A 238 -5.97 8.91 -6.46
N VAL A 239 -6.47 8.87 -7.68
CA VAL A 239 -6.15 7.83 -8.67
C VAL A 239 -4.65 7.79 -9.01
N VAL A 240 -3.97 8.95 -9.01
CA VAL A 240 -2.52 9.03 -9.25
C VAL A 240 -1.73 8.41 -8.11
N ASN A 241 -2.21 8.50 -6.86
CA ASN A 241 -1.56 7.84 -5.74
C ASN A 241 -1.52 6.33 -5.92
N THR A 242 -2.58 5.73 -6.46
CA THR A 242 -2.62 4.29 -6.77
C THR A 242 -1.61 3.94 -7.86
N ALA A 243 -1.53 4.73 -8.93
CA ALA A 243 -0.55 4.52 -9.99
C ALA A 243 0.89 4.63 -9.46
N ALA A 244 1.17 5.66 -8.64
CA ALA A 244 2.48 5.85 -8.01
C ALA A 244 2.85 4.70 -7.06
N GLN A 245 1.90 4.19 -6.26
CA GLN A 245 2.13 3.02 -5.41
C GLN A 245 2.45 1.79 -6.26
N ASN A 246 1.70 1.52 -7.31
CA ASN A 246 1.94 0.37 -8.17
C ASN A 246 3.29 0.46 -8.91
N MET A 247 3.77 1.68 -9.25
CA MET A 247 5.12 1.88 -9.77
C MET A 247 6.19 1.53 -8.70
N ILE A 248 5.96 1.90 -7.45
CA ILE A 248 6.85 1.53 -6.33
C ILE A 248 6.86 0.00 -6.16
N ASP A 249 5.70 -0.63 -6.19
CA ASP A 249 5.55 -2.09 -6.09
C ASP A 249 6.22 -2.83 -7.26
N ALA A 250 6.31 -2.17 -8.43
CA ALA A 250 7.10 -2.64 -9.58
C ALA A 250 8.62 -2.46 -9.41
N GLY A 251 9.08 -1.85 -8.31
CA GLY A 251 10.49 -1.73 -7.95
C GLY A 251 11.15 -0.39 -8.30
N VAL A 252 10.40 0.63 -8.68
CA VAL A 252 10.91 1.99 -8.94
C VAL A 252 10.71 2.84 -7.68
N LEU A 253 11.80 3.37 -7.11
CA LEU A 253 11.73 4.25 -5.95
C LEU A 253 11.12 5.61 -6.38
N ALA A 254 10.28 6.23 -5.53
CA ALA A 254 9.59 7.47 -5.89
C ALA A 254 9.76 8.58 -4.85
N VAL A 255 10.07 9.79 -5.33
CA VAL A 255 10.23 10.99 -4.52
C VAL A 255 9.26 12.07 -5.00
N PHE A 256 8.54 12.68 -4.08
CA PHE A 256 7.46 13.61 -4.34
C PHE A 256 7.70 14.97 -3.69
N ALA A 257 7.39 16.05 -4.40
CA ALA A 257 7.34 17.38 -3.81
C ALA A 257 6.09 17.52 -2.90
N ALA A 258 6.23 18.10 -1.72
CA ALA A 258 5.13 18.26 -0.77
C ALA A 258 4.07 19.30 -1.18
N GLY A 259 4.39 20.18 -2.15
CA GLY A 259 3.53 21.27 -2.58
C GLY A 259 3.87 22.62 -1.93
N ASN A 260 3.40 23.73 -2.55
CA ASN A 260 3.81 25.11 -2.24
C ASN A 260 2.68 26.02 -1.73
N ASN A 261 1.69 25.47 -1.05
CA ASN A 261 0.48 26.19 -0.64
C ASN A 261 0.47 26.61 0.83
N ASN A 262 1.57 26.36 1.58
CA ASN A 262 1.64 26.55 3.03
C ASN A 262 0.45 25.87 3.75
N SER A 263 0.13 24.68 3.34
CA SER A 263 -0.99 23.86 3.84
C SER A 263 -0.52 22.51 4.35
N ASP A 264 -1.43 21.74 4.95
CA ASP A 264 -1.13 20.37 5.36
C ASP A 264 -0.89 19.48 4.13
N ALA A 265 0.32 18.92 4.03
CA ALA A 265 0.74 18.04 2.94
C ALA A 265 -0.13 16.77 2.83
N CYS A 266 -0.82 16.37 3.92
CA CYS A 266 -1.75 15.25 3.88
C CYS A 266 -2.98 15.49 3.00
N ASN A 267 -3.29 16.75 2.70
CA ASN A 267 -4.37 17.14 1.79
C ASN A 267 -3.90 17.34 0.35
N ASN A 268 -2.61 17.15 0.08
CA ASN A 268 -2.01 17.32 -1.25
C ASN A 268 -1.53 15.97 -1.81
N ASN A 269 -1.65 15.80 -3.12
CA ASN A 269 -1.17 14.63 -3.85
C ASN A 269 -0.22 15.10 -4.96
N PRO A 270 0.74 14.29 -5.41
CA PRO A 270 0.82 12.85 -5.20
C PRO A 270 1.52 12.53 -3.88
N ARG A 271 1.07 11.44 -3.28
CA ARG A 271 1.78 10.78 -2.20
C ARG A 271 1.49 9.29 -2.25
N SER A 272 2.47 8.52 -1.95
CA SER A 272 2.30 7.12 -1.60
C SER A 272 2.80 6.95 -0.17
N ALA A 273 2.23 6.05 0.59
CA ALA A 273 2.71 5.75 1.94
C ALA A 273 4.17 5.26 1.92
N ASP A 274 4.55 4.59 0.85
CA ASP A 274 5.89 4.01 0.67
C ASP A 274 6.88 4.96 -0.02
N GLY A 275 6.41 5.98 -0.74
CA GLY A 275 7.26 6.99 -1.37
C GLY A 275 7.80 8.02 -0.38
N ILE A 276 8.71 8.89 -0.81
CA ILE A 276 9.31 9.94 0.01
C ILE A 276 8.73 11.31 -0.36
N VAL A 277 8.09 11.98 0.60
CA VAL A 277 7.50 13.32 0.42
C VAL A 277 8.42 14.37 1.02
N VAL A 278 8.80 15.38 0.22
CA VAL A 278 9.87 16.32 0.53
C VAL A 278 9.35 17.74 0.70
N GLY A 279 9.56 18.33 1.87
CA GLY A 279 9.35 19.74 2.16
C GLY A 279 10.58 20.60 1.81
N ALA A 280 10.40 21.92 1.65
CA ALA A 280 11.47 22.83 1.27
C ALA A 280 11.98 23.68 2.43
N THR A 281 13.33 23.86 2.51
CA THR A 281 14.00 24.74 3.49
C THR A 281 14.68 25.92 2.81
N THR A 282 14.97 26.93 3.65
CA THR A 282 15.83 28.08 3.34
C THR A 282 17.28 27.79 3.76
N ILE A 283 18.19 28.62 3.28
CA ILE A 283 19.63 28.57 3.63
C ILE A 283 19.92 28.74 5.15
N THR A 284 18.96 29.21 5.92
CA THR A 284 19.07 29.40 7.38
C THR A 284 18.34 28.30 8.19
N ASP A 285 18.13 27.14 7.61
CA ASP A 285 17.42 26.01 8.23
C ASP A 285 15.97 26.33 8.67
N GLY A 286 15.33 27.31 8.07
CA GLY A 286 13.91 27.55 8.23
C GLY A 286 13.11 26.77 7.19
N ARG A 287 11.90 26.29 7.51
CA ARG A 287 10.96 25.86 6.47
C ARG A 287 10.69 27.04 5.54
N TRP A 288 10.80 26.85 4.23
CA TRP A 288 10.40 27.86 3.27
C TRP A 288 8.91 28.19 3.46
N SER A 289 8.56 29.49 3.47
CA SER A 289 7.24 29.97 3.92
C SER A 289 6.06 29.41 3.14
N SER A 290 6.24 29.10 1.85
CA SER A 290 5.22 28.50 1.00
C SER A 290 5.24 26.96 1.02
N SER A 291 6.31 26.31 1.51
CA SER A 291 6.34 24.84 1.61
C SER A 291 5.16 24.32 2.42
N ASN A 292 4.53 23.28 1.93
CA ASN A 292 3.58 22.53 2.74
C ASN A 292 4.27 21.90 3.96
N TYR A 293 3.47 21.51 4.98
CA TYR A 293 3.91 20.98 6.27
C TYR A 293 2.98 19.83 6.71
N GLY A 294 3.26 19.20 7.83
CA GLY A 294 2.39 18.17 8.40
C GLY A 294 3.01 16.78 8.41
N SER A 295 2.27 15.80 8.96
CA SER A 295 2.74 14.44 9.20
C SER A 295 2.94 13.59 7.93
N CYS A 296 2.51 14.08 6.77
CA CYS A 296 2.74 13.43 5.50
C CYS A 296 4.04 13.88 4.80
N ILE A 297 4.83 14.74 5.44
CA ILE A 297 6.21 15.02 5.02
C ILE A 297 7.13 14.01 5.69
N ASP A 298 8.05 13.43 4.94
CA ASP A 298 9.06 12.51 5.44
C ASP A 298 10.35 13.25 5.84
N VAL A 299 10.80 14.19 5.00
CA VAL A 299 12.05 14.92 5.16
C VAL A 299 11.96 16.31 4.53
N PHE A 300 12.77 17.24 5.00
CA PHE A 300 12.97 18.52 4.33
C PHE A 300 14.32 18.54 3.62
N ALA A 301 14.41 19.30 2.53
CA ALA A 301 15.64 19.53 1.78
C ALA A 301 15.73 20.98 1.29
N PRO A 302 16.92 21.47 0.88
CA PRO A 302 17.09 22.78 0.29
C PRO A 302 16.14 23.02 -0.88
N GLY A 303 15.30 24.05 -0.79
CA GLY A 303 14.30 24.33 -1.82
C GLY A 303 14.02 25.79 -2.07
N ASN A 304 14.70 26.71 -1.37
CA ASN A 304 14.53 28.16 -1.56
C ASN A 304 15.76 28.77 -2.21
N ASN A 305 15.59 29.52 -3.30
CA ASN A 305 16.68 30.16 -4.04
C ASN A 305 17.74 29.16 -4.53
N ILE A 306 17.31 28.08 -5.14
CA ILE A 306 18.18 27.05 -5.70
C ILE A 306 18.66 27.45 -7.09
N THR A 307 19.92 27.16 -7.38
CA THR A 307 20.55 27.36 -8.69
C THR A 307 20.80 26.02 -9.35
N SER A 308 20.44 25.87 -10.62
CA SER A 308 20.59 24.63 -11.40
C SER A 308 20.68 24.91 -12.91
N ALA A 309 20.68 23.85 -13.72
CA ALA A 309 20.69 23.95 -15.18
C ALA A 309 19.43 24.67 -15.69
N GLY A 310 19.57 25.50 -16.71
CA GLY A 310 18.48 26.22 -17.37
C GLY A 310 18.25 25.75 -18.81
N ASN A 311 17.05 25.97 -19.34
CA ASN A 311 16.68 25.49 -20.68
C ASN A 311 16.95 26.50 -21.83
N SER A 312 17.40 27.72 -21.56
CA SER A 312 17.57 28.76 -22.57
C SER A 312 18.83 28.58 -23.47
N GLY A 313 19.66 27.61 -23.17
CA GLY A 313 20.89 27.25 -23.92
C GLY A 313 21.58 26.06 -23.27
N ASP A 314 22.57 25.47 -23.97
CA ASP A 314 23.24 24.25 -23.49
C ASP A 314 24.12 24.50 -22.25
N SER A 315 24.54 25.71 -21.99
CA SER A 315 25.27 26.14 -20.78
C SER A 315 24.49 27.14 -19.92
N ALA A 316 23.15 27.21 -20.10
CA ALA A 316 22.30 28.15 -19.39
C ALA A 316 22.16 27.77 -17.89
N VAL A 317 22.12 28.82 -17.05
CA VAL A 317 21.93 28.68 -15.61
C VAL A 317 20.59 29.30 -15.22
N ALA A 318 19.79 28.59 -14.47
CA ALA A 318 18.58 29.10 -13.83
C ALA A 318 18.82 29.23 -12.32
N SER A 319 18.74 30.47 -11.81
CA SER A 319 19.07 30.79 -10.42
C SER A 319 17.87 31.33 -9.67
N ASN A 320 17.88 31.18 -8.33
CA ASN A 320 16.88 31.70 -7.41
C ASN A 320 15.48 31.06 -7.57
N TRP A 321 15.40 29.83 -8.01
CA TRP A 321 14.15 29.09 -8.05
C TRP A 321 13.80 28.53 -6.67
N SER A 322 12.53 28.65 -6.28
CA SER A 322 12.08 28.24 -4.94
C SER A 322 10.82 27.39 -5.03
N GLY A 323 10.86 26.23 -4.40
CA GLY A 323 9.74 25.29 -4.37
C GLY A 323 10.12 23.98 -3.70
N THR A 324 9.13 23.22 -3.31
CA THR A 324 9.31 21.80 -2.95
C THR A 324 9.76 20.99 -4.16
N SER A 325 9.51 21.49 -5.39
CA SER A 325 10.09 20.98 -6.65
C SER A 325 11.61 21.05 -6.71
N MET A 326 12.22 22.01 -6.03
CA MET A 326 13.67 22.16 -5.94
C MET A 326 14.24 21.37 -4.77
N ALA A 327 13.43 21.04 -3.79
CA ALA A 327 13.80 20.21 -2.65
C ALA A 327 13.78 18.70 -3.00
N ALA A 328 12.75 18.22 -3.66
CA ALA A 328 12.59 16.83 -4.06
C ALA A 328 13.79 16.27 -4.84
N PRO A 329 14.37 16.98 -5.86
CA PRO A 329 15.49 16.45 -6.61
C PRO A 329 16.77 16.28 -5.79
N HIS A 330 16.99 17.04 -4.70
CA HIS A 330 18.11 16.80 -3.79
C HIS A 330 17.98 15.41 -3.13
N VAL A 331 16.76 15.06 -2.70
CA VAL A 331 16.46 13.75 -2.12
C VAL A 331 16.54 12.64 -3.19
N THR A 332 16.06 12.90 -4.40
CA THR A 332 16.16 11.97 -5.53
C THR A 332 17.62 11.63 -5.86
N GLY A 333 18.49 12.64 -5.87
CA GLY A 333 19.93 12.43 -6.04
C GLY A 333 20.54 11.62 -4.90
N TRP A 334 20.13 11.88 -3.65
CA TRP A 334 20.55 11.08 -2.51
C TRP A 334 20.13 9.60 -2.67
N VAL A 335 18.88 9.34 -3.07
CA VAL A 335 18.38 7.97 -3.30
C VAL A 335 19.18 7.28 -4.41
N ALA A 336 19.53 7.98 -5.49
CA ALA A 336 20.35 7.44 -6.56
C ALA A 336 21.75 7.03 -6.06
N ARG A 337 22.41 7.87 -5.25
CA ARG A 337 23.69 7.55 -4.61
C ARG A 337 23.58 6.38 -3.63
N TYR A 338 22.49 6.32 -2.87
CA TYR A 338 22.23 5.19 -1.96
C TYR A 338 22.08 3.87 -2.72
N LEU A 339 21.40 3.86 -3.88
CA LEU A 339 21.24 2.67 -4.74
C LEU A 339 22.55 2.24 -5.42
N GLU A 340 23.48 3.15 -5.68
CA GLU A 340 24.84 2.78 -6.12
C GLU A 340 25.52 1.91 -5.06
N ALA A 341 25.50 2.35 -3.80
CA ALA A 341 26.09 1.62 -2.68
C ALA A 341 25.28 0.37 -2.27
N ASN A 342 23.94 0.37 -2.51
CA ASN A 342 23.01 -0.67 -2.10
C ASN A 342 22.14 -1.14 -3.29
N PRO A 343 22.68 -1.89 -4.24
CA PRO A 343 22.02 -2.15 -5.54
C PRO A 343 20.72 -2.95 -5.49
N SER A 344 20.42 -3.60 -4.39
CA SER A 344 19.22 -4.42 -4.16
C SER A 344 18.26 -3.81 -3.11
N ALA A 345 18.50 -2.57 -2.69
CA ALA A 345 17.66 -1.93 -1.67
C ALA A 345 16.24 -1.71 -2.19
N THR A 346 15.28 -2.01 -1.32
CA THR A 346 13.85 -1.70 -1.54
C THR A 346 13.55 -0.23 -1.21
N MET A 347 12.37 0.27 -1.63
CA MET A 347 11.89 1.60 -1.26
C MET A 347 11.89 1.81 0.25
N ALA A 348 11.38 0.84 1.02
CA ALA A 348 11.32 0.92 2.47
C ALA A 348 12.73 1.05 3.09
N GLN A 349 13.71 0.30 2.59
CA GLN A 349 15.11 0.38 3.04
C GLN A 349 15.74 1.72 2.69
N ALA A 350 15.52 2.23 1.47
CA ALA A 350 16.04 3.53 1.07
C ALA A 350 15.42 4.67 1.90
N LYS A 351 14.10 4.63 2.14
CA LYS A 351 13.40 5.60 2.97
C LYS A 351 13.89 5.56 4.41
N ALA A 352 14.03 4.38 5.00
CA ALA A 352 14.54 4.22 6.36
C ALA A 352 15.99 4.74 6.50
N ALA A 353 16.87 4.40 5.55
CA ALA A 353 18.24 4.88 5.52
C ALA A 353 18.32 6.42 5.37
N LEU A 354 17.47 7.00 4.51
CA LEU A 354 17.36 8.46 4.38
C LEU A 354 16.98 9.13 5.70
N LEU A 355 15.92 8.63 6.34
CA LEU A 355 15.42 9.22 7.59
C LEU A 355 16.43 9.05 8.74
N GLY A 356 17.11 7.90 8.80
CA GLY A 356 18.16 7.66 9.77
C GLY A 356 19.42 8.50 9.56
N ALA A 357 19.78 8.78 8.31
CA ALA A 357 20.90 9.66 7.99
C ALA A 357 20.57 11.14 8.21
N ALA A 358 19.29 11.54 8.15
CA ALA A 358 18.87 12.94 8.20
C ALA A 358 19.35 13.68 9.46
N THR A 359 19.65 14.97 9.30
CA THR A 359 20.01 15.82 10.45
C THR A 359 18.76 16.20 11.21
N SER A 360 18.65 15.78 12.45
CA SER A 360 17.48 15.98 13.30
C SER A 360 17.55 17.28 14.12
N ASN A 361 16.38 17.90 14.35
CA ASN A 361 16.16 19.01 15.28
C ASN A 361 16.92 20.32 14.97
N VAL A 362 17.34 20.52 13.70
CA VAL A 362 18.01 21.77 13.28
C VAL A 362 17.06 22.76 12.62
N LEU A 363 15.89 22.28 12.15
CA LEU A 363 14.96 23.13 11.41
C LEU A 363 14.07 23.98 12.31
N THR A 364 13.71 25.16 11.81
CA THR A 364 12.82 26.11 12.48
C THR A 364 11.54 26.34 11.67
N GLY A 365 10.43 26.65 12.35
CA GLY A 365 9.17 26.99 11.70
C GLY A 365 8.55 25.85 10.85
N ILE A 366 8.83 24.60 11.16
CA ILE A 366 8.48 23.43 10.32
C ILE A 366 6.98 23.19 10.14
N GLY A 367 6.13 23.82 10.97
CA GLY A 367 4.68 23.59 10.96
C GLY A 367 4.26 22.38 11.81
N THR A 368 3.01 22.41 12.26
CA THR A 368 2.48 21.39 13.17
C THR A 368 2.46 20.00 12.50
N GLY A 369 2.97 18.99 13.21
CA GLY A 369 2.96 17.60 12.77
C GLY A 369 4.11 17.22 11.83
N SER A 370 4.91 18.18 11.34
CA SER A 370 6.05 17.87 10.48
C SER A 370 7.21 17.24 11.26
N PRO A 371 7.97 16.32 10.63
CA PRO A 371 9.22 15.82 11.20
C PRO A 371 10.27 16.94 11.17
N ASN A 372 11.12 17.05 12.20
CA ASN A 372 12.26 17.95 12.18
C ASN A 372 13.49 17.20 11.68
N LEU A 373 13.47 16.85 10.38
CA LEU A 373 14.50 16.10 9.69
C LEU A 373 14.93 16.86 8.43
N LEU A 374 16.21 17.15 8.31
CA LEU A 374 16.82 17.78 7.13
C LEU A 374 17.69 16.77 6.40
N LEU A 375 17.56 16.70 5.08
CA LEU A 375 18.40 15.85 4.22
C LEU A 375 19.87 15.99 4.60
N TYR A 376 20.55 14.87 4.78
CA TYR A 376 22.01 14.76 4.89
C TYR A 376 22.51 13.77 3.83
N ALA A 377 23.32 14.27 2.92
CA ALA A 377 23.72 13.55 1.71
C ALA A 377 25.14 12.93 1.81
N ASP A 378 25.46 12.32 2.94
CA ASP A 378 26.64 11.47 3.09
C ASP A 378 26.22 9.98 3.14
N PRO A 379 25.97 9.34 1.96
CA PRO A 379 25.58 7.94 1.93
C PRO A 379 26.75 6.97 2.13
N GLY A 380 28.00 7.44 2.21
CA GLY A 380 29.18 6.63 2.50
C GLY A 380 29.36 6.31 3.98
N SER A 381 28.71 7.03 4.86
CA SER A 381 28.50 6.55 6.22
C SER A 381 27.47 5.44 6.17
N THR A 382 27.90 4.19 6.15
CA THR A 382 27.10 3.10 6.68
C THR A 382 26.85 3.44 8.16
N VAL A 383 25.85 4.27 8.44
CA VAL A 383 25.28 4.32 9.77
C VAL A 383 24.65 2.94 9.95
N THR A 384 25.47 2.01 10.44
CA THR A 384 24.95 0.74 10.90
C THR A 384 24.09 1.10 12.09
N ASP A 385 22.79 1.20 11.87
CA ASP A 385 21.87 1.34 12.98
C ASP A 385 21.98 0.11 13.85
N THR A 386 22.34 0.33 15.10
CA THR A 386 22.51 -0.73 16.11
C THR A 386 21.50 -0.60 17.24
N VAL A 387 20.59 0.37 17.11
CA VAL A 387 19.57 0.65 18.13
C VAL A 387 18.29 -0.09 17.72
N ALA A 388 17.90 -1.07 18.51
CA ALA A 388 16.67 -1.79 18.27
C ALA A 388 15.42 -0.94 18.58
N PRO A 389 14.32 -1.13 17.86
CA PRO A 389 13.04 -0.46 18.15
C PRO A 389 12.57 -0.65 19.59
N SER A 390 11.78 0.29 20.08
CA SER A 390 11.11 0.12 21.37
C SER A 390 10.17 -1.11 21.33
N THR A 391 10.03 -1.79 22.47
CA THR A 391 9.11 -2.93 22.59
C THR A 391 7.68 -2.49 22.26
N PRO A 392 6.95 -3.20 21.36
CA PRO A 392 5.55 -2.89 21.07
C PRO A 392 4.67 -3.01 22.33
N GLY A 393 3.56 -2.30 22.35
CA GLY A 393 2.55 -2.47 23.40
C GLY A 393 2.01 -3.91 23.40
N THR A 394 1.50 -4.37 24.55
CA THR A 394 0.82 -5.69 24.65
C THR A 394 -0.34 -5.73 23.67
N PRO A 395 -0.43 -6.75 22.78
CA PRO A 395 -1.53 -6.84 21.84
C PRO A 395 -2.90 -6.88 22.51
N VAL A 396 -3.89 -6.27 21.87
CA VAL A 396 -5.31 -6.34 22.25
C VAL A 396 -6.03 -7.14 21.19
N ALA A 397 -6.75 -8.18 21.59
CA ALA A 397 -7.54 -8.99 20.67
C ALA A 397 -8.97 -8.45 20.54
N SER A 398 -9.48 -8.39 19.32
CA SER A 398 -10.85 -8.02 18.99
C SER A 398 -11.39 -8.92 17.88
N GLY A 399 -12.72 -8.91 17.66
CA GLY A 399 -13.33 -9.70 16.58
C GLY A 399 -13.06 -11.22 16.71
N VAL A 400 -12.91 -11.75 17.94
CA VAL A 400 -12.59 -13.16 18.16
C VAL A 400 -13.74 -14.03 17.71
N THR A 401 -13.47 -14.90 16.73
CA THR A 401 -14.38 -15.94 16.23
C THR A 401 -13.84 -17.33 16.58
N ALA A 402 -14.53 -18.36 16.16
CA ALA A 402 -14.05 -19.74 16.34
C ALA A 402 -12.73 -20.03 15.60
N THR A 403 -12.43 -19.29 14.54
CA THR A 403 -11.29 -19.56 13.64
C THR A 403 -10.40 -18.35 13.35
N SER A 404 -10.70 -17.17 13.94
CA SER A 404 -9.93 -15.95 13.70
C SER A 404 -9.99 -14.98 14.87
N ALA A 405 -9.02 -14.04 14.89
CA ALA A 405 -9.01 -12.88 15.78
C ALA A 405 -8.23 -11.75 15.11
N THR A 406 -8.57 -10.49 15.39
CA THR A 406 -7.74 -9.34 15.03
C THR A 406 -6.95 -8.89 16.24
N LEU A 407 -5.63 -8.75 16.06
CA LEU A 407 -4.72 -8.22 17.07
C LEU A 407 -4.34 -6.80 16.70
N THR A 408 -4.31 -5.89 17.67
CA THR A 408 -3.81 -4.52 17.51
C THR A 408 -2.93 -4.18 18.71
N TRP A 409 -1.91 -3.34 18.51
CA TRP A 409 -0.98 -2.95 19.58
C TRP A 409 -0.54 -1.49 19.42
N THR A 410 0.02 -0.92 20.50
CA THR A 410 0.68 0.39 20.42
C THR A 410 1.94 0.24 19.60
N ALA A 411 2.07 1.07 18.56
CA ALA A 411 3.22 1.06 17.67
C ALA A 411 4.53 1.31 18.43
N SER A 412 5.57 0.64 17.97
CA SER A 412 6.95 0.91 18.42
C SER A 412 7.46 2.20 17.81
N THR A 413 8.45 2.79 18.48
CA THR A 413 9.26 3.92 18.00
C THR A 413 10.71 3.48 17.87
N ASP A 414 11.41 4.08 16.94
CA ASP A 414 12.82 3.83 16.68
C ASP A 414 13.52 5.12 16.26
N ASN A 415 14.85 5.17 16.37
CA ASN A 415 15.64 6.34 15.96
C ASN A 415 15.74 6.51 14.44
N VAL A 416 15.58 5.41 13.67
CA VAL A 416 15.60 5.37 12.20
C VAL A 416 14.20 5.12 11.68
N GLY A 417 13.49 4.14 12.24
CA GLY A 417 12.12 3.82 11.92
C GLY A 417 11.81 2.33 11.97
N VAL A 418 10.57 2.00 12.33
CA VAL A 418 10.06 0.63 12.37
C VAL A 418 9.55 0.26 10.98
N VAL A 419 10.09 -0.82 10.40
CA VAL A 419 9.66 -1.31 9.06
C VAL A 419 8.60 -2.41 9.16
N GLY A 420 8.46 -3.05 10.32
CA GLY A 420 7.48 -4.12 10.47
C GLY A 420 7.44 -4.73 11.86
N TYR A 421 6.60 -5.73 11.97
CA TYR A 421 6.39 -6.51 13.20
C TYR A 421 6.40 -7.99 12.90
N GLU A 422 7.04 -8.76 13.76
CA GLU A 422 6.97 -10.21 13.79
C GLU A 422 6.00 -10.66 14.87
N ILE A 423 5.06 -11.50 14.51
CA ILE A 423 4.04 -12.04 15.41
C ILE A 423 4.30 -13.52 15.68
N GLU A 424 4.36 -13.90 16.94
CA GLU A 424 4.46 -15.28 17.37
C GLU A 424 3.20 -15.76 18.09
N ARG A 425 2.91 -17.05 17.95
CA ARG A 425 1.78 -17.74 18.55
C ARG A 425 2.24 -18.96 19.33
N ALA A 426 1.66 -19.15 20.51
CA ALA A 426 1.71 -20.40 21.27
C ALA A 426 0.30 -20.98 21.42
N THR A 427 0.17 -22.31 21.45
CA THR A 427 -1.10 -23.02 21.60
C THR A 427 -1.06 -23.85 22.89
N GLY A 428 -2.08 -23.71 23.76
CA GLY A 428 -2.27 -24.57 24.93
C GLY A 428 -1.11 -24.57 25.94
N GLY A 429 -0.34 -23.44 26.03
CA GLY A 429 0.83 -23.36 26.92
C GLY A 429 2.12 -23.94 26.33
N GLY A 430 2.12 -24.27 25.04
CA GLY A 430 3.31 -24.69 24.30
C GLY A 430 4.30 -23.53 24.01
N GLY A 431 5.38 -23.83 23.28
CA GLY A 431 6.35 -22.82 22.85
C GLY A 431 5.78 -21.87 21.79
N PHE A 432 6.33 -20.66 21.73
CA PHE A 432 6.01 -19.67 20.70
C PHE A 432 6.65 -20.08 19.36
N ALA A 433 5.89 -19.91 18.27
CA ALA A 433 6.34 -20.09 16.90
C ALA A 433 5.77 -18.96 16.03
N SER A 434 6.44 -18.65 14.92
CA SER A 434 6.00 -17.61 14.00
C SER A 434 4.54 -17.81 13.56
N ALA A 435 3.75 -16.76 13.65
CA ALA A 435 2.37 -16.69 13.16
C ALA A 435 2.27 -15.82 11.89
N GLY A 436 3.29 -15.02 11.59
CA GLY A 436 3.37 -14.13 10.45
C GLY A 436 4.03 -12.80 10.77
N THR A 437 3.99 -11.89 9.80
CA THR A 437 4.51 -10.51 9.91
C THR A 437 3.43 -9.50 9.57
N SER A 438 3.62 -8.24 9.96
CA SER A 438 2.75 -7.12 9.59
C SER A 438 3.57 -5.85 9.42
N ALA A 439 3.29 -5.07 8.38
CA ALA A 439 3.88 -3.74 8.18
C ALA A 439 3.21 -2.66 9.08
N THR A 440 2.09 -2.98 9.70
CA THR A 440 1.33 -2.06 10.57
C THR A 440 1.17 -2.63 11.98
N ASN A 441 0.69 -1.82 12.92
CA ASN A 441 0.39 -2.24 14.28
C ASN A 441 -0.91 -3.06 14.43
N SER A 442 -1.24 -3.87 13.41
CA SER A 442 -2.41 -4.76 13.39
C SER A 442 -2.08 -6.07 12.68
N PHE A 443 -2.69 -7.18 13.12
CA PHE A 443 -2.52 -8.49 12.50
C PHE A 443 -3.82 -9.30 12.55
N ALA A 444 -4.19 -9.91 11.43
CA ALA A 444 -5.34 -10.81 11.35
C ALA A 444 -4.87 -12.26 11.58
N ALA A 445 -5.06 -12.77 12.78
CA ALA A 445 -4.80 -14.16 13.09
C ALA A 445 -5.94 -15.04 12.55
N THR A 446 -5.66 -15.86 11.54
CA THR A 446 -6.61 -16.78 10.91
C THR A 446 -6.18 -18.24 11.09
N GLY A 447 -7.05 -19.18 10.70
CA GLY A 447 -6.76 -20.62 10.82
C GLY A 447 -6.66 -21.10 12.27
N LEU A 448 -7.33 -20.43 13.20
CA LEU A 448 -7.39 -20.85 14.59
C LEU A 448 -8.34 -22.05 14.73
N THR A 449 -8.08 -22.89 15.72
CA THR A 449 -8.94 -24.04 16.06
C THR A 449 -10.02 -23.58 17.05
N PRO A 450 -11.29 -23.94 16.85
CA PRO A 450 -12.36 -23.66 17.80
C PRO A 450 -12.07 -24.20 19.20
N GLY A 451 -12.55 -23.51 20.24
CA GLY A 451 -12.43 -23.93 21.63
C GLY A 451 -10.99 -24.03 22.16
N THR A 452 -10.06 -23.30 21.54
CA THR A 452 -8.63 -23.42 21.83
C THR A 452 -8.10 -22.12 22.44
N SER A 453 -7.20 -22.25 23.42
CA SER A 453 -6.48 -21.10 24.01
C SER A 453 -5.16 -20.87 23.29
N TYR A 454 -4.97 -19.65 22.81
CA TYR A 454 -3.75 -19.17 22.16
C TYR A 454 -3.12 -18.04 22.95
N GLN A 455 -1.81 -17.92 22.88
CA GLN A 455 -1.07 -16.75 23.32
C GLN A 455 -0.38 -16.12 22.10
N PHE A 456 -0.44 -14.80 21.98
CA PHE A 456 0.23 -14.03 20.93
C PHE A 456 1.14 -12.97 21.55
N ARG A 457 2.32 -12.80 20.97
CA ARG A 457 3.27 -11.73 21.30
C ARG A 457 3.85 -11.15 20.03
N VAL A 458 4.33 -9.93 20.10
CA VAL A 458 4.80 -9.13 18.95
C VAL A 458 6.14 -8.52 19.26
N ARG A 459 7.04 -8.44 18.29
CA ARG A 459 8.23 -7.58 18.33
C ARG A 459 8.33 -6.77 17.06
N ALA A 460 8.99 -5.63 17.13
CA ALA A 460 9.25 -4.74 16.00
C ALA A 460 10.60 -5.04 15.37
N GLU A 461 10.71 -4.73 14.09
CA GLU A 461 11.93 -4.79 13.29
C GLU A 461 12.16 -3.43 12.62
N ASP A 462 13.42 -2.95 12.60
CA ASP A 462 13.85 -1.78 11.83
C ASP A 462 14.48 -2.17 10.48
N ALA A 463 14.84 -1.15 9.69
CA ALA A 463 15.43 -1.37 8.37
C ALA A 463 16.85 -1.97 8.42
N ALA A 464 17.56 -1.85 9.53
CA ALA A 464 18.89 -2.44 9.73
C ALA A 464 18.82 -3.92 10.18
N GLY A 465 17.60 -4.42 10.46
CA GLY A 465 17.37 -5.78 10.95
C GLY A 465 17.51 -5.91 12.46
N ASN A 466 17.56 -4.80 13.23
CA ASN A 466 17.53 -4.89 14.68
C ASN A 466 16.12 -5.22 15.14
N LEU A 467 16.02 -6.12 16.11
CA LEU A 467 14.75 -6.61 16.63
C LEU A 467 14.52 -6.11 18.06
N SER A 468 13.34 -5.58 18.33
CA SER A 468 12.95 -5.24 19.70
C SER A 468 12.79 -6.48 20.57
N SER A 469 12.70 -6.28 21.88
CA SER A 469 12.15 -7.32 22.75
C SER A 469 10.69 -7.62 22.37
N PHE A 470 10.24 -8.87 22.59
CA PHE A 470 8.83 -9.20 22.46
C PHE A 470 7.98 -8.49 23.51
N SER A 471 6.78 -8.08 23.12
CA SER A 471 5.74 -7.59 24.03
C SER A 471 5.35 -8.67 25.06
N SER A 472 4.65 -8.28 26.11
CA SER A 472 3.86 -9.22 26.91
C SER A 472 2.85 -9.93 26.01
N ALA A 473 2.59 -11.21 26.31
CA ALA A 473 1.64 -11.99 25.52
C ALA A 473 0.18 -11.69 25.90
N VAL A 474 -0.70 -11.64 24.89
CA VAL A 474 -2.15 -11.64 25.09
C VAL A 474 -2.71 -13.06 24.95
N THR A 475 -3.67 -13.43 25.80
CA THR A 475 -4.39 -14.69 25.66
C THR A 475 -5.67 -14.49 24.83
N VAL A 476 -5.85 -15.33 23.80
CA VAL A 476 -7.02 -15.37 22.94
C VAL A 476 -7.66 -16.75 23.07
N ASN A 477 -8.87 -16.79 23.60
CA ASN A 477 -9.65 -18.02 23.68
C ASN A 477 -10.69 -17.99 22.55
N THR A 478 -10.53 -18.88 21.57
CA THR A 478 -11.54 -19.01 20.51
C THR A 478 -12.79 -19.68 21.10
N PRO A 479 -13.99 -19.16 20.81
CA PRO A 479 -15.21 -19.86 21.17
C PRO A 479 -15.23 -21.24 20.52
N THR A 480 -15.84 -22.21 21.22
CA THR A 480 -16.24 -23.45 20.58
C THR A 480 -17.17 -23.06 19.44
N GLY A 481 -16.79 -23.33 18.19
CA GLY A 481 -17.58 -22.93 17.02
C GLY A 481 -19.03 -23.34 17.22
N ALA A 482 -19.98 -22.49 16.88
CA ALA A 482 -21.37 -22.90 16.72
C ALA A 482 -21.34 -24.06 15.72
N GLY A 483 -21.69 -25.25 16.20
CA GLY A 483 -21.62 -26.45 15.39
C GLY A 483 -22.42 -26.24 14.11
N THR A 484 -21.88 -26.72 12.98
CA THR A 484 -22.61 -26.78 11.72
C THR A 484 -23.76 -27.79 11.78
N CYS A 485 -24.14 -28.18 12.98
CA CYS A 485 -25.22 -29.13 13.25
C CYS A 485 -26.04 -28.74 14.47
N GLN A 486 -27.30 -29.08 14.40
CA GLN A 486 -28.25 -29.04 15.51
C GLN A 486 -28.80 -30.42 15.75
N VAL A 487 -28.96 -30.80 17.02
CA VAL A 487 -29.55 -32.10 17.43
C VAL A 487 -30.73 -31.84 18.34
N SER A 488 -31.87 -32.39 17.95
CA SER A 488 -33.05 -32.53 18.81
C SER A 488 -33.10 -33.97 19.30
N TYR A 489 -33.21 -34.15 20.61
CA TYR A 489 -33.31 -35.45 21.24
C TYR A 489 -34.60 -35.51 22.04
N ALA A 490 -35.41 -36.50 21.79
CA ALA A 490 -36.64 -36.74 22.54
C ALA A 490 -36.67 -38.18 23.11
N ILE A 491 -36.97 -38.31 24.38
CA ILE A 491 -37.08 -39.60 25.07
C ILE A 491 -38.54 -39.88 25.47
N ASN A 492 -38.99 -41.10 25.19
CA ASN A 492 -40.25 -41.61 25.68
C ASN A 492 -39.99 -42.80 26.60
N SER A 493 -40.20 -42.61 27.92
CA SER A 493 -39.88 -43.58 28.94
C SER A 493 -41.10 -44.41 29.33
N GLY A 494 -40.95 -45.73 29.35
CA GLY A 494 -41.98 -46.72 29.76
C GLY A 494 -41.48 -47.60 30.90
N GLY A 495 -41.30 -47.00 32.09
CA GLY A 495 -40.81 -47.77 33.28
C GLY A 495 -39.29 -47.97 33.25
N SER A 496 -38.83 -49.21 33.02
CA SER A 496 -37.39 -49.55 32.96
C SER A 496 -36.83 -49.59 31.57
N THR A 497 -37.60 -49.17 30.55
CA THR A 497 -37.18 -49.07 29.15
C THR A 497 -37.57 -47.70 28.58
N PHE A 498 -36.86 -47.25 27.57
CA PHE A 498 -37.17 -46.03 26.85
C PHE A 498 -36.92 -46.15 25.34
N THR A 499 -37.59 -45.31 24.60
CA THR A 499 -37.35 -45.08 23.16
C THR A 499 -36.88 -43.67 22.98
N SER A 500 -35.79 -43.44 22.23
CA SER A 500 -35.33 -42.11 21.86
C SER A 500 -35.53 -41.85 20.36
N ASN A 501 -35.89 -40.62 20.05
CA ASN A 501 -35.90 -40.10 18.68
C ASN A 501 -34.90 -38.94 18.62
N ILE A 502 -34.04 -38.97 17.62
CA ILE A 502 -32.99 -37.99 17.41
C ILE A 502 -33.13 -37.40 16.01
N VAL A 503 -33.20 -36.09 15.91
CA VAL A 503 -33.15 -35.39 14.61
C VAL A 503 -31.85 -34.61 14.53
N ILE A 504 -31.07 -34.92 13.52
CA ILE A 504 -29.82 -34.21 13.19
C ILE A 504 -30.13 -33.22 12.08
N THR A 505 -29.80 -31.97 12.24
CA THR A 505 -29.97 -30.93 11.23
C THR A 505 -28.62 -30.36 10.87
N ASN A 506 -28.29 -30.28 9.58
CA ASN A 506 -27.14 -29.55 9.07
C ASN A 506 -27.47 -28.04 9.06
N THR A 507 -26.95 -27.28 10.02
CA THR A 507 -27.13 -25.81 10.09
C THR A 507 -26.04 -25.02 9.35
N GLY A 508 -25.06 -25.74 8.77
CA GLY A 508 -24.00 -25.14 7.95
C GLY A 508 -24.43 -24.82 6.53
N THR A 509 -23.53 -24.19 5.78
CA THR A 509 -23.74 -23.81 4.37
C THR A 509 -23.22 -24.86 3.37
N SER A 510 -22.50 -25.89 3.86
CA SER A 510 -21.93 -26.97 3.05
C SER A 510 -22.67 -28.30 3.25
N THR A 511 -22.77 -29.12 2.20
CA THR A 511 -23.32 -30.46 2.29
C THR A 511 -22.42 -31.38 3.15
N ILE A 512 -23.00 -32.12 4.08
CA ILE A 512 -22.32 -33.16 4.83
C ILE A 512 -22.55 -34.50 4.12
N ASN A 513 -21.46 -35.15 3.69
CA ASN A 513 -21.49 -36.47 3.05
C ASN A 513 -20.87 -37.51 4.00
N GLY A 514 -21.69 -38.40 4.50
CA GLY A 514 -21.31 -39.32 5.56
C GLY A 514 -21.23 -38.61 6.93
N TRP A 515 -22.03 -39.08 7.87
CA TRP A 515 -22.03 -38.53 9.22
C TRP A 515 -21.95 -39.62 10.27
N THR A 516 -21.27 -39.28 11.39
CA THR A 516 -21.27 -40.05 12.62
C THR A 516 -21.63 -39.12 13.77
N LEU A 517 -22.75 -39.37 14.42
CA LEU A 517 -23.18 -38.68 15.63
C LEU A 517 -22.62 -39.45 16.84
N ALA A 518 -21.99 -38.75 17.78
CA ALA A 518 -21.52 -39.33 19.04
C ALA A 518 -22.10 -38.57 20.23
N PHE A 519 -22.46 -39.30 21.28
CA PHE A 519 -23.00 -38.78 22.54
C PHE A 519 -22.85 -39.80 23.66
N THR A 520 -22.93 -39.34 24.91
CA THR A 520 -22.86 -40.19 26.10
C THR A 520 -24.23 -40.26 26.76
N LEU A 521 -24.74 -41.45 26.99
CA LEU A 521 -26.00 -41.66 27.71
C LEU A 521 -25.86 -41.25 29.20
N PRO A 522 -26.92 -40.69 29.79
CA PRO A 522 -26.94 -40.39 31.20
C PRO A 522 -26.70 -41.63 32.08
N SER A 523 -26.17 -41.41 33.29
CA SER A 523 -25.93 -42.48 34.25
C SER A 523 -27.20 -43.30 34.50
N GLY A 524 -27.08 -44.63 34.45
CA GLY A 524 -28.21 -45.54 34.61
C GLY A 524 -28.99 -45.83 33.32
N HIS A 525 -28.62 -45.25 32.17
CA HIS A 525 -29.17 -45.61 30.87
C HIS A 525 -28.19 -46.47 30.07
N SER A 526 -28.73 -47.37 29.27
CA SER A 526 -27.96 -48.26 28.39
C SER A 526 -28.65 -48.38 27.03
N PHE A 527 -27.84 -48.46 25.97
CA PHE A 527 -28.31 -48.68 24.61
C PHE A 527 -28.81 -50.13 24.44
N GLY A 528 -29.89 -50.35 23.72
CA GLY A 528 -30.42 -51.66 23.37
C GLY A 528 -30.35 -51.95 21.89
N SER A 529 -31.24 -51.37 21.11
CA SER A 529 -31.28 -51.53 19.63
C SER A 529 -31.72 -50.25 18.95
N GLY A 530 -31.15 -49.94 17.79
CA GLY A 530 -31.44 -48.69 17.08
C GLY A 530 -31.88 -48.91 15.62
N TRP A 531 -32.40 -47.84 14.99
CA TRP A 531 -32.84 -47.82 13.60
C TRP A 531 -32.35 -46.54 12.89
N SER A 532 -32.31 -46.60 11.56
CA SER A 532 -31.89 -45.54 10.66
C SER A 532 -30.43 -45.12 10.78
N ALA A 533 -29.59 -45.86 11.53
CA ALA A 533 -28.14 -45.69 11.60
C ALA A 533 -27.47 -47.01 11.97
N THR A 534 -26.17 -47.13 11.74
CA THR A 534 -25.35 -48.21 12.32
C THR A 534 -24.83 -47.73 13.67
N TYR A 535 -25.13 -48.44 14.72
CA TYR A 535 -24.76 -48.07 16.09
C TYR A 535 -23.53 -48.82 16.59
N GLY A 536 -22.65 -48.11 17.31
CA GLY A 536 -21.55 -48.63 18.10
C GLY A 536 -21.66 -48.13 19.53
N THR A 537 -21.27 -48.95 20.53
CA THR A 537 -21.31 -48.58 21.93
C THR A 537 -20.03 -48.95 22.68
N SER A 538 -19.61 -48.10 23.61
CA SER A 538 -18.53 -48.35 24.56
C SER A 538 -18.94 -47.82 25.94
N GLY A 539 -19.47 -48.68 26.80
CA GLY A 539 -20.09 -48.26 28.05
C GLY A 539 -21.35 -47.43 27.81
N GLN A 540 -21.35 -46.18 28.27
CA GLN A 540 -22.43 -45.21 28.03
C GLN A 540 -22.25 -44.39 26.74
N ASP A 541 -21.07 -44.45 26.11
CA ASP A 541 -20.82 -43.74 24.86
C ASP A 541 -21.47 -44.48 23.69
N VAL A 542 -22.21 -43.72 22.89
CA VAL A 542 -22.94 -44.21 21.72
C VAL A 542 -22.48 -43.46 20.50
N THR A 543 -22.21 -44.20 19.43
CA THR A 543 -22.00 -43.65 18.09
C THR A 543 -23.09 -44.13 17.15
N ALA A 544 -23.61 -43.25 16.30
CA ALA A 544 -24.58 -43.57 15.27
C ALA A 544 -24.04 -43.09 13.91
N THR A 545 -23.71 -44.03 13.03
CA THR A 545 -23.14 -43.72 11.68
C THR A 545 -24.23 -43.85 10.63
N SER A 546 -24.24 -42.93 9.68
CA SER A 546 -25.19 -42.86 8.57
C SER A 546 -25.23 -44.16 7.75
N LEU A 547 -26.40 -44.47 7.24
CA LEU A 547 -26.61 -45.48 6.18
C LEU A 547 -26.50 -44.82 4.79
N THR A 548 -26.32 -45.62 3.75
CA THR A 548 -26.14 -45.09 2.37
C THR A 548 -27.28 -44.17 1.91
N TRP A 549 -28.51 -44.43 2.33
CA TRP A 549 -29.70 -43.67 1.91
C TRP A 549 -29.92 -42.36 2.69
N ASN A 550 -29.30 -42.17 3.85
CA ASN A 550 -29.41 -40.96 4.66
C ASN A 550 -28.06 -40.29 4.96
N SER A 551 -27.02 -40.67 4.21
CA SER A 551 -25.65 -40.17 4.43
C SER A 551 -25.42 -38.72 4.02
N THR A 552 -26.26 -38.16 3.14
CA THR A 552 -26.12 -36.79 2.63
C THR A 552 -27.09 -35.87 3.35
N LEU A 553 -26.56 -34.86 4.05
CA LEU A 553 -27.32 -33.76 4.63
C LEU A 553 -26.99 -32.46 3.88
N LEU A 554 -27.90 -32.03 3.05
CA LEU A 554 -27.83 -30.70 2.39
C LEU A 554 -27.90 -29.59 3.47
N PRO A 555 -27.51 -28.34 3.20
CA PRO A 555 -27.79 -27.22 4.07
C PRO A 555 -29.28 -27.17 4.47
N GLN A 556 -29.55 -27.09 5.78
CA GLN A 556 -30.87 -27.22 6.41
C GLN A 556 -31.52 -28.63 6.26
N GLY A 557 -30.82 -29.58 5.66
CA GLY A 557 -31.26 -30.99 5.56
C GLY A 557 -31.20 -31.71 6.90
N THR A 558 -32.09 -32.71 7.09
CA THR A 558 -32.22 -33.46 8.33
C THR A 558 -32.07 -34.96 8.14
N ALA A 559 -31.59 -35.65 9.20
CA ALA A 559 -31.69 -37.09 9.32
C ALA A 559 -32.39 -37.42 10.66
N SER A 560 -33.35 -38.35 10.61
CA SER A 560 -34.04 -38.85 11.79
C SER A 560 -33.60 -40.28 12.07
N ILE A 561 -33.12 -40.50 13.30
CA ILE A 561 -32.66 -41.79 13.81
C ILE A 561 -33.28 -42.07 15.18
N GLY A 562 -33.15 -43.24 15.70
CA GLY A 562 -33.58 -43.50 17.06
C GLY A 562 -33.10 -44.84 17.57
N PHE A 563 -33.33 -45.07 18.86
CA PHE A 563 -32.98 -46.34 19.51
C PHE A 563 -33.85 -46.60 20.73
N ASN A 564 -33.95 -47.90 21.08
CA ASN A 564 -34.50 -48.35 22.33
C ASN A 564 -33.38 -48.57 23.34
N GLY A 565 -33.63 -48.24 24.58
CA GLY A 565 -32.68 -48.43 25.67
C GLY A 565 -33.33 -48.92 26.95
N THR A 566 -32.51 -49.24 27.95
CA THR A 566 -32.93 -49.56 29.30
C THR A 566 -32.46 -48.47 30.27
N GLY A 567 -33.28 -48.14 31.24
CA GLY A 567 -33.05 -47.07 32.22
C GLY A 567 -34.36 -46.44 32.64
N SER A 568 -34.39 -45.81 33.79
CA SER A 568 -35.57 -45.13 34.34
C SER A 568 -35.39 -43.62 34.30
N GLY A 569 -36.47 -42.92 33.95
CA GLY A 569 -36.48 -41.47 33.91
C GLY A 569 -36.38 -40.89 32.49
N THR A 570 -36.39 -39.56 32.43
CA THR A 570 -36.38 -38.77 31.18
C THR A 570 -35.10 -37.97 31.03
N ALA A 571 -33.99 -38.40 31.65
CA ALA A 571 -32.71 -37.70 31.49
C ALA A 571 -32.18 -37.88 30.05
N GLU A 572 -31.68 -36.83 29.48
CA GLU A 572 -31.21 -36.74 28.10
C GLU A 572 -29.70 -36.48 28.05
N PRO A 573 -29.03 -36.91 26.99
CA PRO A 573 -27.65 -36.48 26.73
C PRO A 573 -27.56 -34.96 26.59
N THR A 574 -26.55 -34.36 27.20
CA THR A 574 -26.37 -32.89 27.21
C THR A 574 -25.43 -32.37 26.11
N ALA A 575 -24.73 -33.28 25.45
CA ALA A 575 -23.77 -32.92 24.41
C ALA A 575 -23.76 -33.96 23.28
N PHE A 576 -23.67 -33.46 22.06
CA PHE A 576 -23.58 -34.28 20.84
C PHE A 576 -22.45 -33.72 19.95
N THR A 577 -21.76 -34.61 19.27
CA THR A 577 -20.82 -34.22 18.20
C THR A 577 -21.20 -34.91 16.90
N LEU A 578 -21.11 -34.17 15.78
CA LEU A 578 -21.29 -34.72 14.43
C LEU A 578 -19.93 -34.66 13.72
N ASN A 579 -19.40 -35.81 13.31
CA ASN A 579 -18.04 -35.95 12.77
C ASN A 579 -16.99 -35.29 13.67
N GLY A 580 -17.11 -35.37 14.98
CA GLY A 580 -16.22 -34.76 15.96
C GLY A 580 -16.48 -33.27 16.25
N THR A 581 -17.39 -32.61 15.53
CA THR A 581 -17.74 -31.21 15.75
C THR A 581 -18.95 -31.11 16.71
N PRO A 582 -18.90 -30.32 17.78
CA PRO A 582 -20.02 -30.12 18.69
C PRO A 582 -21.27 -29.58 17.98
N CYS A 583 -22.43 -30.13 18.29
CA CYS A 583 -23.74 -29.68 17.81
C CYS A 583 -24.45 -28.82 18.86
N THR A 584 -25.31 -27.91 18.41
CA THR A 584 -26.29 -27.25 19.27
C THR A 584 -27.39 -28.24 19.63
N VAL A 585 -27.76 -28.32 20.89
CA VAL A 585 -28.88 -29.15 21.38
C VAL A 585 -30.12 -28.29 21.50
N VAL A 586 -31.30 -28.75 21.01
CA VAL A 586 -32.57 -28.02 21.00
C VAL A 586 -33.72 -28.94 21.43
#